data_402521f6e0c98ec56f4af53bca471344
#
_entry.id   402521f6e0c98ec56f4af53bca471344
#
_cell.length_a   1.000
_cell.length_b   1.000
_cell.length_c   1.000
_cell.angle_alpha   90.00
_cell.angle_beta   90.00
_cell.angle_gamma   90.00
#
_symmetry.space_group_name_H-M   'P 1'
#
loop_
_entity.id
_entity.type
_entity.pdbx_description
1 polymer ?
#
loop_
_entity_poly.entity_id
_entity_poly.type
_entity_poly.pdbx_seq_one_letter_code
_entity_poly.pdbx_strand_id
1 'polypeptide(L)'
;MKLNGWVGNFASEKYNAMKKAFLFITILHCIASYAQTAVPDTISAQQLDEVVVKGEKPQVRGEDGIMVVDLPGIVKDKPVNNVLEALGYMPGVTDNNGMIGLSGASNVTIILNGELTNMPLQNLYQLLYNTPVDRLKNVEIMYSAPAKYHVNGAVINVVLKTPTPLDGLQGQVRAGYNQAHYGSYGGVLAATYALKDWSFDLNYGLTRSKSWSREETWSNHLHDGKRTMIEDDMRRIGQNWSNAIYASASWKKLKLIYNGQIISDSKSRALSSGTLGNYTNAYRMLSPVGYHNVALRYTAPFGMTVGGDYTRYSENRSQSLFKDADYLLGSENCQAIDRWHVYIDQQHQIGKWQLNYGAEYQHSKDHSSQYYELFDNPDFDDILNEDVASSYVGTQRSFDWGLSFNVSAKGEYYHNKYQHTWNFIPQLGATYYKTPKSIFQLNLSTRRIYP
;
A
#
# COMPACT_ATOMS: atom_id res chain seq x y z
N MET A 1 22.79 -48.08 -20.05
CA MET A 1 22.27 -48.62 -18.74
C MET A 1 22.22 -47.47 -17.72
N LYS A 2 21.08 -46.91 -17.41
CA LYS A 2 20.62 -46.03 -16.31
C LYS A 2 19.56 -45.08 -16.84
N LEU A 3 18.33 -45.56 -16.94
CA LEU A 3 17.12 -44.79 -17.28
C LEU A 3 16.00 -44.97 -16.22
N ASN A 4 16.31 -45.55 -15.06
CA ASN A 4 15.31 -45.92 -14.06
C ASN A 4 15.22 -44.97 -12.83
N GLY A 5 15.95 -43.85 -12.82
CA GLY A 5 15.95 -42.94 -11.66
C GLY A 5 14.97 -41.77 -11.70
N TRP A 6 14.41 -41.46 -12.87
CA TRP A 6 13.61 -40.24 -13.07
C TRP A 6 12.10 -40.39 -12.86
N VAL A 7 11.58 -41.58 -13.00
CA VAL A 7 10.12 -41.83 -12.89
C VAL A 7 9.66 -41.88 -11.41
N GLY A 8 10.54 -42.28 -10.50
CA GLY A 8 10.20 -42.41 -9.07
C GLY A 8 9.97 -41.09 -8.33
N ASN A 9 10.70 -40.03 -8.70
CA ASN A 9 10.59 -38.75 -8.02
C ASN A 9 9.33 -37.97 -8.43
N PHE A 10 8.86 -38.09 -9.67
CA PHE A 10 7.63 -37.42 -10.14
C PHE A 10 6.35 -37.99 -9.50
N ALA A 11 6.32 -39.29 -9.22
CA ALA A 11 5.19 -39.93 -8.56
C ALA A 11 5.10 -39.57 -7.07
N SER A 12 6.23 -39.42 -6.39
CA SER A 12 6.33 -39.03 -4.98
C SER A 12 5.91 -37.58 -4.72
N GLU A 13 6.30 -36.65 -5.59
CA GLU A 13 5.88 -35.25 -5.46
C GLU A 13 4.39 -35.03 -5.73
N LYS A 14 3.82 -35.72 -6.74
CA LYS A 14 2.38 -35.66 -7.02
C LYS A 14 1.56 -36.27 -5.87
N TYR A 15 2.05 -37.36 -5.25
CA TYR A 15 1.37 -38.00 -4.13
C TYR A 15 1.39 -37.13 -2.87
N ASN A 16 2.47 -36.43 -2.60
CA ASN A 16 2.56 -35.49 -1.49
C ASN A 16 1.74 -34.21 -1.72
N ALA A 17 1.64 -33.74 -2.96
CA ALA A 17 0.76 -32.61 -3.32
C ALA A 17 -0.71 -32.97 -3.18
N MET A 18 -1.12 -34.18 -3.58
CA MET A 18 -2.49 -34.70 -3.39
C MET A 18 -2.83 -34.88 -1.91
N LYS A 19 -1.93 -35.38 -1.09
CA LYS A 19 -2.16 -35.50 0.39
C LYS A 19 -2.36 -34.13 1.04
N LYS A 20 -1.59 -33.12 0.65
CA LYS A 20 -1.74 -31.74 1.17
C LYS A 20 -3.05 -31.10 0.70
N ALA A 21 -3.46 -31.35 -0.55
CA ALA A 21 -4.76 -30.89 -1.06
C ALA A 21 -5.95 -31.58 -0.36
N PHE A 22 -5.83 -32.87 -0.09
CA PHE A 22 -6.86 -33.63 0.63
C PHE A 22 -6.98 -33.19 2.09
N LEU A 23 -5.87 -32.88 2.75
CA LEU A 23 -5.87 -32.33 4.12
C LEU A 23 -6.53 -30.95 4.17
N PHE A 24 -6.32 -30.11 3.17
CA PHE A 24 -6.94 -28.80 3.06
C PHE A 24 -8.46 -28.88 2.84
N ILE A 25 -8.91 -29.82 2.01
CA ILE A 25 -10.34 -30.08 1.74
C ILE A 25 -11.03 -30.64 2.99
N THR A 26 -10.35 -31.50 3.77
CA THR A 26 -10.90 -32.08 5.02
C THR A 26 -11.05 -31.01 6.11
N ILE A 27 -10.09 -30.08 6.22
CA ILE A 27 -10.16 -28.94 7.15
C ILE A 27 -11.31 -28.00 6.76
N LEU A 28 -11.52 -27.76 5.47
CA LEU A 28 -12.62 -26.94 4.95
C LEU A 28 -13.99 -27.58 5.25
N HIS A 29 -14.11 -28.91 5.16
CA HIS A 29 -15.32 -29.64 5.52
C HIS A 29 -15.66 -29.59 7.01
N CYS A 30 -14.66 -29.63 7.87
CA CYS A 30 -14.86 -29.51 9.32
C CYS A 30 -15.34 -28.11 9.74
N ILE A 31 -14.94 -27.06 9.02
CA ILE A 31 -15.38 -25.69 9.30
C ILE A 31 -16.85 -25.49 8.84
N ALA A 32 -17.26 -26.11 7.74
CA ALA A 32 -18.63 -26.00 7.21
C ALA A 32 -19.67 -26.72 8.09
N SER A 33 -19.27 -27.72 8.88
CA SER A 33 -20.19 -28.51 9.71
C SER A 33 -20.62 -27.84 11.01
N TYR A 34 -19.96 -26.74 11.43
CA TYR A 34 -20.29 -26.00 12.65
C TYR A 34 -21.25 -24.81 12.44
N ALA A 35 -21.69 -24.54 11.22
CA ALA A 35 -22.49 -23.36 10.86
C ALA A 35 -24.02 -23.56 10.92
N GLN A 36 -24.52 -24.71 11.42
CA GLN A 36 -25.96 -24.95 11.58
C GLN A 36 -26.37 -25.04 13.04
N THR A 37 -26.55 -23.89 13.70
CA THR A 37 -27.35 -23.80 14.93
C THR A 37 -28.68 -23.12 14.58
N ALA A 38 -29.77 -23.86 14.82
CA ALA A 38 -31.14 -23.40 14.61
C ALA A 38 -31.45 -22.18 15.50
N VAL A 39 -32.00 -21.14 14.87
CA VAL A 39 -32.58 -19.98 15.55
C VAL A 39 -34.00 -20.37 16.04
N PRO A 40 -34.37 -20.18 17.32
CA PRO A 40 -35.71 -20.38 17.77
C PRO A 40 -36.62 -19.22 17.32
N ASP A 41 -37.77 -19.57 16.73
CA ASP A 41 -38.85 -18.67 16.41
C ASP A 41 -39.34 -17.93 17.65
N THR A 42 -39.16 -16.65 17.70
CA THR A 42 -39.80 -15.77 18.70
C THR A 42 -40.82 -14.87 18.01
N ILE A 43 -42.01 -14.97 18.52
CA ILE A 43 -43.24 -14.28 18.12
C ILE A 43 -43.01 -12.77 18.00
N SER A 44 -43.36 -12.21 16.83
CA SER A 44 -43.29 -10.80 16.54
C SER A 44 -44.30 -9.98 17.36
N ALA A 45 -43.86 -9.17 18.26
CA ALA A 45 -44.63 -8.04 18.75
C ALA A 45 -44.67 -6.97 17.64
N GLN A 46 -45.87 -6.65 17.16
CA GLN A 46 -46.11 -5.60 16.19
C GLN A 46 -45.84 -4.25 16.87
N GLN A 47 -44.66 -3.68 16.68
CA GLN A 47 -44.30 -2.34 17.14
C GLN A 47 -44.79 -1.33 16.11
N LEU A 48 -45.61 -0.39 16.52
CA LEU A 48 -46.02 0.76 15.70
C LEU A 48 -44.78 1.49 15.18
N ASP A 49 -44.74 1.73 13.89
CA ASP A 49 -43.66 2.48 13.23
C ASP A 49 -43.57 3.90 13.81
N GLU A 50 -42.58 4.12 14.64
CA GLU A 50 -42.12 5.47 14.95
C GLU A 50 -41.59 6.09 13.66
N VAL A 51 -42.21 7.17 13.20
CA VAL A 51 -41.71 7.93 12.05
C VAL A 51 -40.41 8.61 12.48
N VAL A 52 -39.32 7.87 12.46
CA VAL A 52 -37.98 8.41 12.59
C VAL A 52 -37.69 9.15 11.30
N VAL A 53 -37.78 10.47 11.32
CA VAL A 53 -37.20 11.33 10.28
C VAL A 53 -35.68 11.14 10.36
N LYS A 54 -35.17 10.13 9.66
CA LYS A 54 -33.74 9.97 9.43
C LYS A 54 -33.30 11.12 8.51
N GLY A 55 -32.84 12.20 9.11
CA GLY A 55 -32.09 13.20 8.33
C GLY A 55 -30.92 12.49 7.67
N GLU A 56 -30.85 12.49 6.33
CA GLU A 56 -29.71 11.94 5.62
C GLU A 56 -28.46 12.70 6.08
N LYS A 57 -27.50 11.96 6.64
CA LYS A 57 -26.21 12.55 7.00
C LYS A 57 -25.56 13.02 5.71
N PRO A 58 -25.01 14.25 5.66
CA PRO A 58 -24.32 14.73 4.46
C PRO A 58 -23.17 13.77 4.13
N GLN A 59 -23.12 13.33 2.87
CA GLN A 59 -22.09 12.40 2.39
C GLN A 59 -20.68 12.98 2.47
N VAL A 60 -20.56 14.31 2.46
CA VAL A 60 -19.31 15.03 2.62
C VAL A 60 -19.50 16.09 3.70
N ARG A 61 -18.60 16.15 4.67
CA ARG A 61 -18.60 17.12 5.75
C ARG A 61 -17.18 17.61 6.04
N GLY A 62 -17.06 18.78 6.62
CA GLY A 62 -15.80 19.31 7.11
C GLY A 62 -15.71 19.18 8.63
N GLU A 63 -14.61 18.60 9.06
CA GLU A 63 -14.27 18.49 10.48
C GLU A 63 -12.81 18.91 10.64
N ASP A 64 -12.53 19.92 11.47
CA ASP A 64 -11.18 20.38 11.82
C ASP A 64 -10.21 20.63 10.63
N GLY A 65 -10.74 21.22 9.55
CA GLY A 65 -9.95 21.47 8.34
C GLY A 65 -9.75 20.25 7.44
N ILE A 66 -10.39 19.13 7.78
CA ILE A 66 -10.34 17.87 7.06
C ILE A 66 -11.68 17.64 6.37
N MET A 67 -11.66 17.20 5.14
CA MET A 67 -12.88 16.77 4.44
C MET A 67 -13.14 15.31 4.75
N VAL A 68 -14.21 15.02 5.49
CA VAL A 68 -14.63 13.66 5.81
C VAL A 68 -15.71 13.20 4.86
N VAL A 69 -15.46 12.11 4.17
CA VAL A 69 -16.35 11.52 3.14
C VAL A 69 -16.96 10.23 3.66
N ASP A 70 -18.29 10.15 3.74
CA ASP A 70 -19.01 8.90 4.00
C ASP A 70 -19.03 8.04 2.72
N LEU A 71 -17.87 7.49 2.39
CA LEU A 71 -17.71 6.69 1.18
C LEU A 71 -18.58 5.42 1.17
N PRO A 72 -18.77 4.69 2.30
CA PRO A 72 -19.75 3.59 2.36
C PRO A 72 -21.16 4.01 1.93
N GLY A 73 -21.62 5.19 2.35
CA GLY A 73 -22.92 5.75 1.92
C GLY A 73 -22.97 6.05 0.43
N ILE A 74 -21.88 6.57 -0.17
CA ILE A 74 -21.77 6.88 -1.60
C ILE A 74 -21.81 5.63 -2.48
N VAL A 75 -21.21 4.53 -2.03
CA VAL A 75 -21.09 3.29 -2.83
C VAL A 75 -22.13 2.24 -2.50
N LYS A 76 -23.10 2.51 -1.61
CA LYS A 76 -24.08 1.56 -1.12
C LYS A 76 -24.83 0.82 -2.22
N ASP A 77 -25.18 1.54 -3.30
CA ASP A 77 -25.96 0.99 -4.43
C ASP A 77 -25.08 0.76 -5.68
N LYS A 78 -23.76 0.66 -5.50
CA LYS A 78 -22.80 0.45 -6.58
C LYS A 78 -22.16 -0.94 -6.50
N PRO A 79 -21.78 -1.54 -7.63
CA PRO A 79 -21.14 -2.86 -7.66
C PRO A 79 -19.67 -2.79 -7.22
N VAL A 80 -19.46 -2.44 -5.96
CA VAL A 80 -18.13 -2.26 -5.36
C VAL A 80 -17.92 -3.31 -4.28
N ASN A 81 -16.81 -4.03 -4.34
CA ASN A 81 -16.53 -5.13 -3.43
C ASN A 81 -15.38 -4.85 -2.45
N ASN A 82 -14.52 -3.90 -2.75
CA ASN A 82 -13.33 -3.62 -1.97
C ASN A 82 -13.08 -2.11 -1.82
N VAL A 83 -12.20 -1.77 -0.88
CA VAL A 83 -11.90 -0.37 -0.54
C VAL A 83 -11.22 0.37 -1.71
N LEU A 84 -10.34 -0.29 -2.47
CA LEU A 84 -9.66 0.36 -3.59
C LEU A 84 -10.65 0.80 -4.69
N GLU A 85 -11.57 -0.08 -5.08
CA GLU A 85 -12.65 0.25 -6.01
C GLU A 85 -13.55 1.37 -5.47
N ALA A 86 -13.85 1.35 -4.16
CA ALA A 86 -14.64 2.40 -3.52
C ALA A 86 -13.99 3.78 -3.65
N LEU A 87 -12.66 3.89 -3.48
CA LEU A 87 -11.93 5.16 -3.59
C LEU A 87 -12.13 5.84 -4.95
N GLY A 88 -12.32 5.09 -6.03
CA GLY A 88 -12.60 5.63 -7.37
C GLY A 88 -13.94 6.38 -7.48
N TYR A 89 -14.87 6.18 -6.54
CA TYR A 89 -16.15 6.91 -6.48
C TYR A 89 -16.09 8.15 -5.57
N MET A 90 -14.95 8.44 -4.98
CA MET A 90 -14.80 9.55 -4.05
C MET A 90 -14.70 10.88 -4.81
N PRO A 91 -15.42 11.95 -4.37
CA PRO A 91 -15.32 13.26 -4.98
C PRO A 91 -13.88 13.80 -4.98
N GLY A 92 -13.41 14.28 -6.14
CA GLY A 92 -12.08 14.84 -6.30
C GLY A 92 -10.95 13.82 -6.47
N VAL A 93 -11.23 12.53 -6.34
CA VAL A 93 -10.25 11.49 -6.66
C VAL A 93 -10.16 11.27 -8.16
N THR A 94 -8.95 11.08 -8.65
CA THR A 94 -8.65 10.69 -10.03
C THR A 94 -8.00 9.32 -10.03
N ASP A 95 -8.43 8.48 -10.96
CA ASP A 95 -7.79 7.18 -11.23
C ASP A 95 -7.05 7.29 -12.56
N ASN A 96 -5.73 7.26 -12.49
CA ASN A 96 -4.85 7.27 -13.66
C ASN A 96 -4.21 5.89 -13.79
N ASN A 97 -4.83 5.00 -14.55
CA ASN A 97 -4.35 3.62 -14.77
C ASN A 97 -4.12 2.84 -13.47
N GLY A 98 -5.06 2.93 -12.53
CA GLY A 98 -4.99 2.25 -11.24
C GLY A 98 -4.17 3.00 -10.18
N MET A 99 -3.66 4.20 -10.50
CA MET A 99 -3.04 5.09 -9.51
C MET A 99 -4.04 6.12 -9.00
N ILE A 100 -4.31 6.07 -7.71
CA ILE A 100 -5.21 7.01 -7.04
C ILE A 100 -4.49 8.36 -6.88
N GLY A 101 -5.08 9.38 -7.45
CA GLY A 101 -4.66 10.77 -7.34
C GLY A 101 -5.77 11.63 -6.73
N LEU A 102 -5.47 12.91 -6.52
CA LEU A 102 -6.43 13.88 -6.00
C LEU A 102 -6.36 15.15 -6.84
N SER A 103 -7.50 15.57 -7.39
CA SER A 103 -7.59 16.78 -8.23
C SER A 103 -7.08 18.00 -7.46
N GLY A 104 -6.13 18.72 -8.06
CA GLY A 104 -5.50 19.88 -7.43
C GLY A 104 -4.31 19.57 -6.52
N ALA A 105 -3.91 18.29 -6.38
CA ALA A 105 -2.70 17.90 -5.67
C ALA A 105 -1.67 17.27 -6.63
N SER A 106 -0.41 17.66 -6.51
CA SER A 106 0.67 17.09 -7.33
C SER A 106 1.06 15.68 -6.91
N ASN A 107 0.93 15.38 -5.63
CA ASN A 107 1.18 14.07 -5.03
C ASN A 107 0.19 13.80 -3.91
N VAL A 108 -0.17 12.54 -3.74
CA VAL A 108 -1.08 12.09 -2.69
C VAL A 108 -0.45 10.92 -1.95
N THR A 109 -0.43 11.02 -0.63
CA THR A 109 -0.06 9.90 0.23
C THR A 109 -1.33 9.25 0.79
N ILE A 110 -1.46 7.94 0.66
CA ILE A 110 -2.55 7.21 1.29
C ILE A 110 -2.07 6.69 2.64
N ILE A 111 -2.83 6.99 3.69
CA ILE A 111 -2.58 6.51 5.05
C ILE A 111 -3.74 5.66 5.55
N LEU A 112 -3.51 4.80 6.52
CA LEU A 112 -4.50 3.90 7.10
C LEU A 112 -4.73 4.22 8.58
N ASN A 113 -6.00 4.50 8.94
CA ASN A 113 -6.38 4.79 10.34
C ASN A 113 -5.57 5.92 10.98
N GLY A 114 -5.18 6.93 10.18
CA GLY A 114 -4.37 8.05 10.64
C GLY A 114 -2.87 7.76 10.74
N GLU A 115 -2.39 6.62 10.24
CA GLU A 115 -0.99 6.22 10.34
C GLU A 115 -0.36 6.10 8.95
N LEU A 116 0.83 6.67 8.79
CA LEU A 116 1.63 6.47 7.59
C LEU A 116 2.03 4.99 7.51
N THR A 117 1.67 4.35 6.40
CA THR A 117 2.14 3.00 6.11
C THR A 117 3.45 3.10 5.35
N ASN A 118 4.50 2.49 5.88
CA ASN A 118 5.79 2.46 5.20
C ASN A 118 5.87 1.37 4.11
N MET A 119 4.71 0.89 3.64
CA MET A 119 4.67 -0.12 2.58
C MET A 119 4.77 0.53 1.18
N PRO A 120 5.40 -0.15 0.22
CA PRO A 120 5.36 0.27 -1.17
C PRO A 120 3.93 0.48 -1.66
N LEU A 121 3.70 1.48 -2.52
CA LEU A 121 2.37 1.87 -2.98
C LEU A 121 1.57 0.70 -3.58
N GLN A 122 2.24 -0.18 -4.33
CA GLN A 122 1.61 -1.38 -4.92
C GLN A 122 1.08 -2.33 -3.85
N ASN A 123 1.79 -2.46 -2.74
CA ASN A 123 1.38 -3.32 -1.62
C ASN A 123 0.19 -2.71 -0.87
N LEU A 124 0.20 -1.39 -0.72
CA LEU A 124 -0.93 -0.67 -0.14
C LEU A 124 -2.19 -0.83 -1.01
N TYR A 125 -2.05 -0.69 -2.33
CA TYR A 125 -3.16 -0.94 -3.26
C TYR A 125 -3.65 -2.38 -3.20
N GLN A 126 -2.74 -3.34 -3.09
CA GLN A 126 -3.10 -4.75 -2.91
C GLN A 126 -3.84 -4.98 -1.59
N LEU A 127 -3.42 -4.34 -0.50
CA LEU A 127 -4.12 -4.38 0.78
C LEU A 127 -5.53 -3.79 0.67
N LEU A 128 -5.68 -2.61 0.06
CA LEU A 128 -6.99 -1.96 -0.13
C LEU A 128 -7.91 -2.77 -1.05
N TYR A 129 -7.36 -3.37 -2.11
CA TYR A 129 -8.09 -4.28 -3.00
C TYR A 129 -8.57 -5.54 -2.26
N ASN A 130 -7.76 -6.05 -1.34
CA ASN A 130 -8.09 -7.22 -0.54
C ASN A 130 -9.00 -6.89 0.67
N THR A 131 -9.18 -5.61 0.99
CA THR A 131 -10.02 -5.18 2.12
C THR A 131 -11.45 -5.00 1.66
N PRO A 132 -12.44 -5.75 2.24
CA PRO A 132 -13.85 -5.59 1.90
C PRO A 132 -14.35 -4.17 2.16
N VAL A 133 -15.24 -3.68 1.30
CA VAL A 133 -15.82 -2.33 1.45
C VAL A 133 -16.57 -2.14 2.76
N ASP A 134 -17.17 -3.20 3.30
CA ASP A 134 -17.89 -3.18 4.58
C ASP A 134 -17.01 -2.85 5.80
N ARG A 135 -15.68 -3.06 5.66
CA ARG A 135 -14.69 -2.67 6.65
C ARG A 135 -14.42 -1.16 6.66
N LEU A 136 -14.81 -0.44 5.62
CA LEU A 136 -14.62 1.00 5.54
C LEU A 136 -15.56 1.73 6.49
N LYS A 137 -15.03 2.66 7.28
CA LYS A 137 -15.79 3.56 8.13
C LYS A 137 -16.06 4.89 7.42
N ASN A 138 -15.02 5.55 6.97
CA ASN A 138 -15.04 6.78 6.18
C ASN A 138 -13.69 6.97 5.49
N VAL A 139 -13.58 8.00 4.67
CA VAL A 139 -12.31 8.47 4.11
C VAL A 139 -12.15 9.95 4.42
N GLU A 140 -10.95 10.34 4.81
CA GLU A 140 -10.62 11.72 5.12
C GLU A 140 -9.66 12.25 4.06
N ILE A 141 -9.96 13.41 3.49
CA ILE A 141 -9.12 14.09 2.50
C ILE A 141 -8.51 15.32 3.15
N MET A 142 -7.20 15.41 3.07
CA MET A 142 -6.41 16.54 3.53
C MET A 142 -5.52 17.02 2.38
N TYR A 143 -5.75 18.19 1.83
CA TYR A 143 -4.88 18.76 0.80
C TYR A 143 -3.57 19.31 1.37
N SER A 144 -3.57 19.64 2.66
CA SER A 144 -2.38 19.93 3.46
C SER A 144 -2.54 19.19 4.79
N ALA A 145 -1.86 18.05 4.91
CA ALA A 145 -1.97 17.21 6.09
C ALA A 145 -1.34 17.91 7.29
N PRO A 146 -2.01 17.95 8.45
CA PRO A 146 -1.38 18.37 9.70
C PRO A 146 -0.12 17.57 9.99
N ALA A 147 0.91 18.21 10.55
CA ALA A 147 2.24 17.60 10.78
C ALA A 147 2.20 16.33 11.66
N LYS A 148 1.16 16.16 12.49
CA LYS A 148 0.92 14.94 13.29
C LYS A 148 0.77 13.64 12.50
N TYR A 149 0.55 13.72 11.20
CA TYR A 149 0.49 12.54 10.32
C TYR A 149 1.84 12.15 9.74
N HIS A 150 2.90 12.91 10.06
CA HIS A 150 4.28 12.68 9.57
C HIS A 150 4.38 12.65 8.04
N VAL A 151 3.49 13.36 7.34
CA VAL A 151 3.39 13.43 5.89
C VAL A 151 3.40 14.88 5.44
N ASN A 152 4.04 15.14 4.32
CA ASN A 152 4.02 16.45 3.66
C ASN A 152 3.10 16.40 2.43
N GLY A 153 2.23 17.40 2.30
CA GLY A 153 1.33 17.54 1.14
C GLY A 153 -0.04 16.93 1.34
N ALA A 154 -0.65 16.44 0.25
CA ALA A 154 -2.00 15.91 0.28
C ALA A 154 -2.05 14.45 0.78
N VAL A 155 -3.10 14.15 1.55
CA VAL A 155 -3.31 12.84 2.15
C VAL A 155 -4.74 12.36 1.94
N ILE A 156 -4.89 11.09 1.62
CA ILE A 156 -6.12 10.34 1.71
C ILE A 156 -5.99 9.36 2.88
N ASN A 157 -6.71 9.60 3.96
CA ASN A 157 -6.75 8.70 5.12
C ASN A 157 -7.93 7.75 4.99
N VAL A 158 -7.64 6.49 4.80
CA VAL A 158 -8.63 5.41 4.78
C VAL A 158 -8.86 4.93 6.21
N VAL A 159 -10.04 5.24 6.75
CA VAL A 159 -10.40 4.85 8.11
C VAL A 159 -11.23 3.58 8.09
N LEU A 160 -10.68 2.52 8.62
CA LEU A 160 -11.34 1.22 8.72
C LEU A 160 -12.08 1.10 10.06
N LYS A 161 -13.18 0.33 10.06
CA LYS A 161 -13.90 -0.02 11.29
C LYS A 161 -13.01 -0.88 12.18
N THR A 162 -12.93 -0.52 13.46
CA THR A 162 -12.29 -1.37 14.46
C THR A 162 -13.26 -2.47 14.86
N PRO A 163 -12.86 -3.75 14.83
CA PRO A 163 -13.73 -4.83 15.30
C PRO A 163 -14.08 -4.64 16.78
N THR A 164 -15.32 -4.94 17.13
CA THR A 164 -15.80 -4.92 18.53
C THR A 164 -15.98 -6.34 19.06
N PRO A 165 -15.97 -6.57 20.37
CA PRO A 165 -16.22 -7.91 20.95
C PRO A 165 -17.58 -8.52 20.54
N LEU A 166 -18.57 -7.70 20.20
CA LEU A 166 -19.87 -8.15 19.68
C LEU A 166 -19.79 -8.71 18.27
N ASP A 167 -18.77 -8.31 17.50
CA ASP A 167 -18.59 -8.78 16.12
C ASP A 167 -18.03 -10.20 16.07
N GLY A 168 -17.39 -10.68 17.15
CA GLY A 168 -16.77 -12.01 17.21
C GLY A 168 -15.71 -12.21 16.13
N LEU A 169 -15.75 -13.38 15.48
CA LEU A 169 -14.90 -13.70 14.33
C LEU A 169 -15.66 -13.37 13.04
N GLN A 170 -15.09 -12.48 12.25
CA GLN A 170 -15.56 -12.19 10.89
C GLN A 170 -14.44 -12.53 9.91
N GLY A 171 -14.80 -13.07 8.76
CA GLY A 171 -13.80 -13.42 7.76
C GLY A 171 -14.37 -13.54 6.36
N GLN A 172 -13.48 -13.46 5.37
CA GLN A 172 -13.79 -13.59 3.96
C GLN A 172 -12.66 -14.37 3.28
N VAL A 173 -13.03 -15.31 2.43
CA VAL A 173 -12.13 -15.97 1.50
C VAL A 173 -12.57 -15.62 0.10
N ARG A 174 -11.64 -15.19 -0.74
CA ARG A 174 -11.88 -14.91 -2.15
C ARG A 174 -10.85 -15.65 -2.98
N ALA A 175 -11.28 -16.26 -4.07
CA ALA A 175 -10.41 -16.80 -5.10
C ALA A 175 -10.74 -16.11 -6.43
N GLY A 176 -9.73 -15.86 -7.24
CA GLY A 176 -9.86 -15.22 -8.52
C GLY A 176 -9.03 -15.90 -9.60
N TYR A 177 -9.58 -15.92 -10.80
CA TYR A 177 -8.90 -16.33 -12.03
C TYR A 177 -9.13 -15.26 -13.09
N ASN A 178 -8.07 -14.85 -13.75
CA ASN A 178 -8.13 -13.91 -14.87
C ASN A 178 -7.43 -14.53 -16.07
N GLN A 179 -8.17 -14.64 -17.18
CA GLN A 179 -7.65 -15.12 -18.46
C GLN A 179 -7.40 -13.93 -19.40
N ALA A 180 -6.10 -13.62 -19.62
CA ALA A 180 -5.66 -12.75 -20.69
C ALA A 180 -4.95 -13.64 -21.74
N HIS A 181 -3.78 -13.27 -22.25
CA HIS A 181 -2.97 -14.18 -23.07
C HIS A 181 -2.55 -15.42 -22.28
N TYR A 182 -2.20 -15.24 -21.00
CA TYR A 182 -1.99 -16.31 -20.03
C TYR A 182 -2.95 -16.21 -18.86
N GLY A 183 -3.23 -17.33 -18.20
CA GLY A 183 -3.99 -17.36 -16.97
C GLY A 183 -3.19 -16.85 -15.78
N SER A 184 -3.84 -16.02 -14.96
CA SER A 184 -3.36 -15.57 -13.67
C SER A 184 -4.39 -15.93 -12.61
N TYR A 185 -3.97 -16.34 -11.43
CA TYR A 185 -4.89 -16.75 -10.36
C TYR A 185 -4.34 -16.34 -9.00
N GLY A 186 -5.25 -16.23 -8.06
CA GLY A 186 -4.91 -15.86 -6.70
C GLY A 186 -6.02 -16.12 -5.71
N GLY A 187 -5.69 -15.90 -4.46
CA GLY A 187 -6.63 -16.01 -3.36
C GLY A 187 -6.33 -14.99 -2.28
N VAL A 188 -7.35 -14.62 -1.53
CA VAL A 188 -7.30 -13.71 -0.40
C VAL A 188 -8.01 -14.33 0.78
N LEU A 189 -7.40 -14.25 1.94
CA LEU A 189 -8.00 -14.52 3.23
C LEU A 189 -7.97 -13.22 4.03
N ALA A 190 -9.14 -12.70 4.40
CA ALA A 190 -9.27 -11.58 5.33
C ALA A 190 -10.05 -12.07 6.55
N ALA A 191 -9.55 -11.77 7.75
CA ALA A 191 -10.19 -12.15 9.01
C ALA A 191 -9.98 -11.06 10.06
N THR A 192 -11.00 -10.84 10.87
CA THR A 192 -10.95 -9.99 12.06
C THR A 192 -11.54 -10.73 13.24
N TYR A 193 -10.94 -10.55 14.39
CA TYR A 193 -11.40 -11.15 15.62
C TYR A 193 -11.25 -10.17 16.77
N ALA A 194 -12.28 -10.03 17.57
CA ALA A 194 -12.24 -9.20 18.77
C ALA A 194 -12.65 -10.03 20.00
N LEU A 195 -11.86 -9.93 21.07
CA LEU A 195 -12.10 -10.61 22.34
C LEU A 195 -11.73 -9.70 23.50
N LYS A 196 -12.73 -9.22 24.25
CA LYS A 196 -12.54 -8.27 25.38
C LYS A 196 -11.76 -7.03 24.91
N ASP A 197 -10.57 -6.83 25.44
CA ASP A 197 -9.69 -5.69 25.15
C ASP A 197 -8.78 -5.94 23.93
N TRP A 198 -8.83 -7.15 23.33
CA TRP A 198 -8.02 -7.54 22.19
C TRP A 198 -8.78 -7.42 20.87
N SER A 199 -8.11 -6.94 19.83
CA SER A 199 -8.59 -7.08 18.46
C SER A 199 -7.44 -7.50 17.56
N PHE A 200 -7.76 -8.35 16.59
CA PHE A 200 -6.83 -8.92 15.63
C PHE A 200 -7.37 -8.70 14.23
N ASP A 201 -6.50 -8.27 13.33
CA ASP A 201 -6.76 -8.21 11.90
C ASP A 201 -5.74 -9.01 11.15
N LEU A 202 -6.18 -9.79 10.17
CA LEU A 202 -5.34 -10.51 9.23
C LEU A 202 -5.86 -10.28 7.81
N ASN A 203 -4.97 -9.93 6.90
CA ASN A 203 -5.24 -9.92 5.47
C ASN A 203 -4.05 -10.59 4.77
N TYR A 204 -4.29 -11.70 4.11
CA TYR A 204 -3.27 -12.44 3.38
C TYR A 204 -3.72 -12.65 1.94
N GLY A 205 -2.88 -12.23 1.01
CA GLY A 205 -3.10 -12.40 -0.42
C GLY A 205 -1.98 -13.20 -1.07
N LEU A 206 -2.35 -14.16 -1.90
CA LEU A 206 -1.44 -14.93 -2.74
C LEU A 206 -1.86 -14.75 -4.20
N THR A 207 -0.93 -14.37 -5.07
CA THR A 207 -1.20 -14.20 -6.50
C THR A 207 -0.11 -14.83 -7.34
N ARG A 208 -0.52 -15.63 -8.32
CA ARG A 208 0.31 -16.08 -9.44
C ARG A 208 -0.03 -15.23 -10.64
N SER A 209 0.93 -14.44 -11.11
CA SER A 209 0.76 -13.61 -12.31
C SER A 209 1.61 -14.16 -13.46
N LYS A 210 1.01 -14.19 -14.66
CA LYS A 210 1.72 -14.41 -15.90
C LYS A 210 1.22 -13.40 -16.93
N SER A 211 2.14 -12.59 -17.46
CA SER A 211 1.84 -11.49 -18.36
C SER A 211 2.45 -11.73 -19.74
N TRP A 212 1.82 -11.13 -20.75
CA TRP A 212 2.32 -11.02 -22.10
C TRP A 212 1.99 -9.62 -22.62
N SER A 213 2.93 -9.03 -23.33
CA SER A 213 2.72 -7.78 -24.06
C SER A 213 3.49 -7.80 -25.37
N ARG A 214 2.98 -7.09 -26.35
CA ARG A 214 3.65 -6.79 -27.62
C ARG A 214 3.67 -5.29 -27.81
N GLU A 215 4.79 -4.78 -28.23
CA GLU A 215 5.00 -3.37 -28.51
C GLU A 215 5.74 -3.24 -29.84
N GLU A 216 5.18 -2.47 -30.77
CA GLU A 216 5.79 -2.12 -32.03
C GLU A 216 6.20 -0.65 -31.96
N THR A 217 7.46 -0.38 -32.20
CA THR A 217 8.00 0.98 -32.15
C THR A 217 8.64 1.36 -33.47
N TRP A 218 8.43 2.61 -33.88
CA TRP A 218 9.10 3.24 -35.01
C TRP A 218 9.77 4.51 -34.56
N SER A 219 11.07 4.62 -34.80
CA SER A 219 11.81 5.81 -34.42
C SER A 219 12.71 6.26 -35.59
N ASN A 220 12.75 7.58 -35.80
CA ASN A 220 13.65 8.16 -36.79
C ASN A 220 14.83 8.78 -36.05
N HIS A 221 16.01 8.28 -36.34
CA HIS A 221 17.28 8.76 -35.83
C HIS A 221 18.01 9.59 -36.86
N LEU A 222 18.48 10.76 -36.48
CA LEU A 222 19.34 11.60 -37.30
C LEU A 222 20.75 11.53 -36.72
N HIS A 223 21.65 10.91 -37.48
CA HIS A 223 23.07 10.82 -37.16
C HIS A 223 23.88 11.24 -38.37
N ASP A 224 24.80 12.21 -38.22
CA ASP A 224 25.63 12.78 -39.28
C ASP A 224 24.85 13.20 -40.53
N GLY A 225 23.67 13.83 -40.37
CA GLY A 225 22.80 14.27 -41.45
C GLY A 225 22.03 13.16 -42.17
N LYS A 226 22.26 11.88 -41.79
CA LYS A 226 21.56 10.72 -42.36
C LYS A 226 20.39 10.31 -41.46
N ARG A 227 19.20 10.22 -42.04
CA ARG A 227 18.02 9.69 -41.34
C ARG A 227 18.03 8.16 -41.47
N THR A 228 17.90 7.50 -40.31
CA THR A 228 17.73 6.04 -40.24
C THR A 228 16.43 5.77 -39.52
N MET A 229 15.51 5.06 -40.14
CA MET A 229 14.30 4.54 -39.53
C MET A 229 14.63 3.24 -38.82
N ILE A 230 14.32 3.14 -37.56
CA ILE A 230 14.46 1.94 -36.76
C ILE A 230 13.05 1.46 -36.43
N GLU A 231 12.80 0.21 -36.82
CA GLU A 231 11.57 -0.52 -36.47
C GLU A 231 11.93 -1.64 -35.51
N ASP A 232 11.11 -1.84 -34.49
CA ASP A 232 11.28 -2.90 -33.50
C ASP A 232 9.93 -3.49 -33.10
N ASP A 233 9.82 -4.83 -33.14
CA ASP A 233 8.68 -5.61 -32.61
C ASP A 233 9.17 -6.35 -31.36
N MET A 234 8.78 -5.86 -30.20
CA MET A 234 9.15 -6.43 -28.91
C MET A 234 7.99 -7.23 -28.29
N ARG A 235 8.27 -8.47 -27.92
CA ARG A 235 7.34 -9.36 -27.19
C ARG A 235 7.91 -9.67 -25.82
N ARG A 236 7.14 -9.36 -24.79
CA ARG A 236 7.54 -9.60 -23.39
C ARG A 236 6.65 -10.64 -22.75
N ILE A 237 7.26 -11.59 -22.08
CA ILE A 237 6.60 -12.59 -21.23
C ILE A 237 7.16 -12.42 -19.82
N GLY A 238 6.30 -12.27 -18.83
CA GLY A 238 6.67 -12.16 -17.42
C GLY A 238 5.88 -13.13 -16.55
N GLN A 239 6.45 -13.51 -15.41
CA GLN A 239 5.75 -14.25 -14.38
C GLN A 239 6.30 -13.96 -12.99
N ASN A 240 5.46 -14.08 -11.98
CA ASN A 240 5.86 -14.05 -10.57
C ASN A 240 4.83 -14.73 -9.67
N TRP A 241 5.24 -15.04 -8.45
CA TRP A 241 4.39 -15.27 -7.30
C TRP A 241 4.52 -14.10 -6.35
N SER A 242 3.41 -13.57 -5.87
CA SER A 242 3.36 -12.52 -4.87
C SER A 242 2.56 -12.98 -3.67
N ASN A 243 3.15 -12.87 -2.48
CA ASN A 243 2.51 -13.06 -1.20
C ASN A 243 2.50 -11.71 -0.49
N ALA A 244 1.34 -11.24 -0.08
CA ALA A 244 1.19 -10.01 0.70
C ALA A 244 0.48 -10.34 2.00
N ILE A 245 0.97 -9.81 3.12
CA ILE A 245 0.39 -10.00 4.42
C ILE A 245 0.29 -8.67 5.17
N TYR A 246 -0.87 -8.42 5.74
CA TYR A 246 -1.08 -7.42 6.77
C TYR A 246 -1.64 -8.13 8.00
N ALA A 247 -1.01 -7.94 9.14
CA ALA A 247 -1.50 -8.45 10.41
C ALA A 247 -1.42 -7.36 11.47
N SER A 248 -2.43 -7.21 12.29
CA SER A 248 -2.36 -6.32 13.45
C SER A 248 -2.99 -6.95 14.68
N ALA A 249 -2.40 -6.65 15.82
CA ALA A 249 -2.93 -6.99 17.14
C ALA A 249 -3.01 -5.71 17.97
N SER A 250 -4.17 -5.45 18.56
CA SER A 250 -4.38 -4.32 19.46
C SER A 250 -4.81 -4.83 20.82
N TRP A 251 -4.23 -4.28 21.87
CA TRP A 251 -4.62 -4.50 23.24
C TRP A 251 -4.80 -3.16 23.94
N LYS A 252 -6.05 -2.81 24.25
CA LYS A 252 -6.40 -1.46 24.76
C LYS A 252 -5.83 -0.37 23.82
N LYS A 253 -4.80 0.33 24.28
CA LYS A 253 -4.14 1.44 23.57
C LYS A 253 -2.76 1.06 22.98
N LEU A 254 -2.37 -0.20 23.09
CA LEU A 254 -1.17 -0.74 22.46
C LEU A 254 -1.55 -1.41 21.14
N LYS A 255 -0.82 -1.13 20.08
CA LYS A 255 -1.05 -1.72 18.75
C LYS A 255 0.28 -2.18 18.14
N LEU A 256 0.29 -3.42 17.69
CA LEU A 256 1.37 -4.03 16.90
C LEU A 256 0.86 -4.26 15.49
N ILE A 257 1.65 -3.89 14.49
CA ILE A 257 1.31 -4.05 13.08
C ILE A 257 2.48 -4.73 12.38
N TYR A 258 2.17 -5.68 11.52
CA TYR A 258 3.11 -6.27 10.59
C TYR A 258 2.58 -6.14 9.16
N ASN A 259 3.43 -5.61 8.27
CA ASN A 259 3.20 -5.57 6.83
C ASN A 259 4.33 -6.33 6.15
N GLY A 260 3.99 -7.24 5.24
CA GLY A 260 5.00 -7.99 4.52
C GLY A 260 4.60 -8.26 3.07
N GLN A 261 5.59 -8.31 2.20
CA GLN A 261 5.44 -8.84 0.85
C GLN A 261 6.66 -9.66 0.49
N ILE A 262 6.41 -10.81 -0.13
CA ILE A 262 7.43 -11.67 -0.69
C ILE A 262 7.07 -11.95 -2.15
N ILE A 263 7.94 -11.53 -3.07
CA ILE A 263 7.80 -11.86 -4.48
C ILE A 263 8.84 -12.92 -4.83
N SER A 264 8.41 -14.03 -5.39
CA SER A 264 9.27 -15.16 -5.75
C SER A 264 9.01 -15.63 -7.18
N ASP A 265 9.92 -16.42 -7.74
CA ASP A 265 9.90 -16.92 -9.12
C ASP A 265 9.60 -15.80 -10.14
N SER A 266 10.10 -14.58 -9.87
CA SER A 266 9.94 -13.47 -10.79
C SER A 266 10.99 -13.54 -11.87
N LYS A 267 10.50 -13.66 -13.09
CA LYS A 267 11.32 -13.66 -14.29
C LYS A 267 10.54 -13.07 -15.46
N SER A 268 11.25 -12.41 -16.36
CA SER A 268 10.69 -11.95 -17.62
C SER A 268 11.69 -12.13 -18.75
N ARG A 269 11.15 -12.29 -19.95
CA ARG A 269 11.93 -12.36 -21.18
C ARG A 269 11.29 -11.44 -22.21
N ALA A 270 12.06 -10.50 -22.72
CA ALA A 270 11.68 -9.65 -23.82
C ALA A 270 12.46 -10.11 -25.07
N LEU A 271 11.75 -10.40 -26.13
CA LEU A 271 12.26 -10.76 -27.46
C LEU A 271 11.98 -9.58 -28.37
N SER A 272 13.00 -8.98 -28.92
CA SER A 272 12.94 -7.84 -29.81
C SER A 272 13.48 -8.27 -31.16
N SER A 273 12.78 -7.93 -32.24
CA SER A 273 13.21 -8.18 -33.61
C SER A 273 12.91 -6.97 -34.50
N GLY A 274 13.89 -6.54 -35.28
CA GLY A 274 13.70 -5.35 -36.09
C GLY A 274 14.96 -4.96 -36.84
N THR A 275 15.04 -3.68 -37.21
CA THR A 275 16.12 -3.11 -38.02
C THR A 275 17.52 -3.33 -37.43
N LEU A 276 17.64 -3.41 -36.11
CA LEU A 276 18.93 -3.60 -35.44
C LEU A 276 19.31 -5.08 -35.23
N GLY A 277 18.45 -6.02 -35.62
CA GLY A 277 18.60 -7.46 -35.41
C GLY A 277 17.68 -8.01 -34.32
N ASN A 278 17.97 -9.22 -33.86
CA ASN A 278 17.17 -9.90 -32.85
C ASN A 278 17.87 -9.83 -31.51
N TYR A 279 17.16 -9.32 -30.52
CA TYR A 279 17.67 -9.25 -29.16
C TYR A 279 16.78 -10.03 -28.19
N THR A 280 17.39 -10.63 -27.20
CA THR A 280 16.69 -11.21 -26.05
C THR A 280 17.21 -10.55 -24.78
N ASN A 281 16.31 -9.94 -24.04
CA ASN A 281 16.59 -9.43 -22.71
C ASN A 281 15.90 -10.36 -21.70
N ALA A 282 16.70 -11.05 -20.88
CA ALA A 282 16.23 -11.96 -19.85
C ALA A 282 16.47 -11.33 -18.47
N TYR A 283 15.42 -11.26 -17.69
CA TYR A 283 15.44 -10.80 -16.31
C TYR A 283 15.03 -11.93 -15.38
N ARG A 284 15.74 -12.09 -14.27
CA ARG A 284 15.44 -13.09 -13.24
C ARG A 284 15.79 -12.55 -11.84
N MET A 285 14.92 -12.79 -10.88
CA MET A 285 15.27 -12.63 -9.47
C MET A 285 16.17 -13.80 -9.03
N LEU A 286 17.28 -13.47 -8.38
CA LEU A 286 18.24 -14.44 -7.82
C LEU A 286 17.79 -14.90 -6.43
N SER A 287 17.11 -14.03 -5.68
CA SER A 287 16.46 -14.34 -4.41
C SER A 287 15.05 -13.74 -4.39
N PRO A 288 14.12 -14.24 -3.55
CA PRO A 288 12.83 -13.58 -3.36
C PRO A 288 13.02 -12.12 -2.94
N VAL A 289 12.26 -11.20 -3.55
CA VAL A 289 12.15 -9.82 -3.04
C VAL A 289 11.37 -9.88 -1.75
N GLY A 290 11.97 -9.34 -0.71
CA GLY A 290 11.36 -9.24 0.61
C GLY A 290 11.11 -7.79 1.01
N TYR A 291 9.89 -7.49 1.43
CA TYR A 291 9.56 -6.28 2.16
C TYR A 291 8.91 -6.69 3.48
N HIS A 292 9.44 -6.17 4.58
CA HIS A 292 8.94 -6.42 5.93
C HIS A 292 8.92 -5.11 6.71
N ASN A 293 7.81 -4.80 7.33
CA ASN A 293 7.68 -3.68 8.25
C ASN A 293 6.97 -4.15 9.52
N VAL A 294 7.55 -3.85 10.67
CA VAL A 294 6.96 -4.08 11.99
C VAL A 294 6.83 -2.74 12.68
N ALA A 295 5.62 -2.39 13.12
CA ALA A 295 5.35 -1.15 13.82
C ALA A 295 4.71 -1.41 15.18
N LEU A 296 5.12 -0.64 16.19
CA LEU A 296 4.55 -0.65 17.53
C LEU A 296 4.11 0.77 17.89
N ARG A 297 2.89 0.88 18.45
CA ARG A 297 2.33 2.16 18.89
C ARG A 297 1.64 2.01 20.24
N TYR A 298 1.86 2.98 21.10
CA TYR A 298 1.17 3.11 22.38
C TYR A 298 0.61 4.52 22.54
N THR A 299 -0.68 4.64 22.89
CA THR A 299 -1.32 5.93 23.19
C THR A 299 -1.63 6.00 24.68
N ALA A 300 -0.98 6.91 25.38
CA ALA A 300 -1.20 7.12 26.82
C ALA A 300 -2.59 7.75 27.10
N PRO A 301 -3.15 7.58 28.31
CA PRO A 301 -4.45 8.17 28.67
C PRO A 301 -4.53 9.69 28.54
N PHE A 302 -3.39 10.39 28.69
CA PHE A 302 -3.30 11.87 28.60
C PHE A 302 -3.04 12.37 27.16
N GLY A 303 -3.22 11.51 26.14
CA GLY A 303 -3.16 11.89 24.73
C GLY A 303 -1.76 11.84 24.10
N MET A 304 -0.71 11.44 24.84
CA MET A 304 0.61 11.20 24.27
C MET A 304 0.63 9.89 23.49
N THR A 305 1.17 9.92 22.30
CA THR A 305 1.42 8.74 21.48
C THR A 305 2.93 8.55 21.30
N VAL A 306 3.41 7.35 21.58
CA VAL A 306 4.79 6.94 21.29
C VAL A 306 4.71 5.76 20.33
N GLY A 307 5.49 5.81 19.28
CA GLY A 307 5.53 4.75 18.30
C GLY A 307 6.87 4.63 17.62
N GLY A 308 7.00 3.58 16.86
CA GLY A 308 8.15 3.35 16.00
C GLY A 308 7.93 2.15 15.11
N ASP A 309 8.72 2.09 14.06
CA ASP A 309 8.70 1.00 13.11
C ASP A 309 10.11 0.64 12.62
N TYR A 310 10.24 -0.61 12.22
CA TYR A 310 11.40 -1.12 11.51
C TYR A 310 10.96 -1.65 10.16
N THR A 311 11.64 -1.22 9.11
CA THR A 311 11.42 -1.67 7.74
C THR A 311 12.68 -2.32 7.19
N ARG A 312 12.54 -3.50 6.59
CA ARG A 312 13.57 -4.15 5.80
C ARG A 312 13.05 -4.42 4.40
N TYR A 313 13.81 -4.00 3.41
CA TYR A 313 13.62 -4.33 2.01
C TYR A 313 14.86 -5.03 1.47
N SER A 314 14.70 -6.04 0.62
CA SER A 314 15.80 -6.69 -0.07
C SER A 314 15.36 -7.15 -1.47
N GLU A 315 16.20 -6.89 -2.45
CA GLU A 315 16.05 -7.35 -3.82
C GLU A 315 17.42 -7.77 -4.36
N ASN A 316 17.47 -8.90 -5.06
CA ASN A 316 18.63 -9.32 -5.84
C ASN A 316 18.15 -9.87 -7.18
N ARG A 317 18.65 -9.29 -8.27
CA ARG A 317 18.21 -9.60 -9.62
C ARG A 317 19.36 -9.68 -10.60
N SER A 318 19.23 -10.53 -11.61
CA SER A 318 20.11 -10.55 -12.77
C SER A 318 19.37 -10.17 -14.03
N GLN A 319 20.09 -9.54 -14.94
CA GLN A 319 19.64 -9.21 -16.28
C GLN A 319 20.71 -9.65 -17.28
N SER A 320 20.29 -10.25 -18.38
CA SER A 320 21.19 -10.72 -19.44
C SER A 320 20.65 -10.31 -20.79
N LEU A 321 21.51 -9.80 -21.64
CA LEU A 321 21.20 -9.39 -23.02
C LEU A 321 21.91 -10.32 -24.00
N PHE A 322 21.17 -10.82 -25.01
CA PHE A 322 21.65 -11.64 -26.10
C PHE A 322 21.31 -10.98 -27.43
N LYS A 323 22.17 -11.13 -28.41
CA LYS A 323 21.91 -10.80 -29.83
C LYS A 323 22.03 -12.04 -30.65
N ASP A 324 20.97 -12.41 -31.40
CA ASP A 324 20.92 -13.61 -32.22
C ASP A 324 21.39 -14.91 -31.51
N ALA A 325 21.10 -15.01 -30.18
CA ALA A 325 21.53 -16.04 -29.25
C ALA A 325 22.96 -15.90 -28.68
N ASP A 326 23.79 -14.99 -29.17
CA ASP A 326 25.09 -14.69 -28.57
C ASP A 326 24.94 -13.83 -27.34
N TYR A 327 25.59 -14.21 -26.25
CA TYR A 327 25.59 -13.44 -25.01
C TYR A 327 26.38 -12.14 -25.18
N LEU A 328 25.75 -11.00 -24.94
CA LEU A 328 26.38 -9.69 -25.09
C LEU A 328 26.86 -9.11 -23.78
N LEU A 329 25.98 -9.12 -22.78
CA LEU A 329 26.26 -8.53 -21.46
C LEU A 329 25.30 -9.07 -20.41
N GLY A 330 25.72 -8.98 -19.15
CA GLY A 330 24.89 -9.24 -18.00
C GLY A 330 25.18 -8.29 -16.86
N SER A 331 24.23 -8.18 -15.98
CA SER A 331 24.41 -7.46 -14.72
C SER A 331 23.67 -8.15 -13.58
N GLU A 332 24.25 -8.07 -12.39
CA GLU A 332 23.59 -8.40 -11.14
C GLU A 332 23.42 -7.13 -10.32
N ASN A 333 22.22 -6.93 -9.79
CA ASN A 333 21.88 -5.76 -8.98
C ASN A 333 21.32 -6.25 -7.67
N CYS A 334 21.86 -5.73 -6.56
CA CYS A 334 21.38 -5.97 -5.22
C CYS A 334 21.01 -4.66 -4.57
N GLN A 335 19.86 -4.64 -3.87
CA GLN A 335 19.48 -3.54 -3.00
C GLN A 335 18.97 -4.10 -1.68
N ALA A 336 19.45 -3.55 -0.58
CA ALA A 336 19.00 -3.85 0.76
C ALA A 336 18.85 -2.56 1.57
N ILE A 337 17.66 -2.35 2.10
CA ILE A 337 17.34 -1.16 2.89
C ILE A 337 16.89 -1.61 4.27
N ASP A 338 17.52 -1.08 5.31
CA ASP A 338 17.12 -1.18 6.69
C ASP A 338 16.79 0.20 7.22
N ARG A 339 15.55 0.40 7.75
CA ARG A 339 15.11 1.70 8.26
C ARG A 339 14.46 1.55 9.62
N TRP A 340 14.88 2.40 10.55
CA TRP A 340 14.30 2.59 11.87
C TRP A 340 13.64 3.96 11.95
N HIS A 341 12.43 4.01 12.46
CA HIS A 341 11.70 5.25 12.70
C HIS A 341 11.09 5.20 14.11
N VAL A 342 11.26 6.27 14.87
CA VAL A 342 10.64 6.44 16.19
C VAL A 342 10.07 7.83 16.30
N TYR A 343 8.93 7.96 16.99
CA TYR A 343 8.25 9.24 17.15
C TYR A 343 7.52 9.35 18.48
N ILE A 344 7.30 10.59 18.89
CA ILE A 344 6.48 10.96 20.02
C ILE A 344 5.60 12.14 19.64
N ASP A 345 4.30 12.00 19.87
CA ASP A 345 3.29 12.99 19.55
C ASP A 345 2.45 13.31 20.78
N GLN A 346 2.08 14.57 20.93
CA GLN A 346 1.17 15.03 21.97
C GLN A 346 0.10 15.91 21.38
N GLN A 347 -1.14 15.72 21.85
CA GLN A 347 -2.29 16.52 21.49
C GLN A 347 -2.94 17.09 22.75
N HIS A 348 -3.20 18.40 22.72
CA HIS A 348 -3.92 19.10 23.78
C HIS A 348 -5.11 19.86 23.22
N GLN A 349 -6.24 19.80 23.94
CA GLN A 349 -7.40 20.62 23.66
C GLN A 349 -7.37 21.83 24.61
N ILE A 350 -7.29 23.05 24.03
CA ILE A 350 -7.28 24.32 24.78
C ILE A 350 -8.51 25.12 24.32
N GLY A 351 -9.61 24.99 25.04
CA GLY A 351 -10.89 25.53 24.60
C GLY A 351 -11.34 24.92 23.29
N LYS A 352 -11.58 25.75 22.26
CA LYS A 352 -11.93 25.30 20.90
C LYS A 352 -10.70 25.08 20.00
N TRP A 353 -9.47 25.21 20.52
CA TRP A 353 -8.24 25.01 19.79
C TRP A 353 -7.65 23.63 20.08
N GLN A 354 -7.21 22.94 19.08
CA GLN A 354 -6.44 21.73 19.23
C GLN A 354 -4.97 22.03 18.91
N LEU A 355 -4.10 21.86 19.89
CA LEU A 355 -2.66 21.99 19.76
C LEU A 355 -2.04 20.62 19.58
N ASN A 356 -1.21 20.44 18.56
CA ASN A 356 -0.46 19.21 18.28
C ASN A 356 1.03 19.55 18.23
N TYR A 357 1.86 18.75 18.86
CA TYR A 357 3.31 18.86 18.76
C TYR A 357 3.98 17.51 18.96
N GLY A 358 5.16 17.37 18.38
CA GLY A 358 5.88 16.11 18.45
C GLY A 358 7.29 16.20 17.89
N ALA A 359 7.96 15.06 17.97
CA ALA A 359 9.29 14.88 17.40
C ALA A 359 9.40 13.47 16.84
N GLU A 360 10.24 13.32 15.81
CA GLU A 360 10.55 12.04 15.20
C GLU A 360 12.02 11.95 14.83
N TYR A 361 12.53 10.73 14.79
CA TYR A 361 13.84 10.41 14.30
C TYR A 361 13.76 9.17 13.40
N GLN A 362 14.40 9.28 12.23
CA GLN A 362 14.52 8.19 11.27
C GLN A 362 16.01 7.98 10.95
N HIS A 363 16.41 6.73 10.96
CA HIS A 363 17.70 6.27 10.45
C HIS A 363 17.46 5.24 9.35
N SER A 364 18.09 5.42 8.19
CA SER A 364 18.08 4.44 7.11
C SER A 364 19.48 4.10 6.66
N LYS A 365 19.66 2.82 6.33
CA LYS A 365 20.86 2.29 5.69
C LYS A 365 20.43 1.64 4.39
N ASP A 366 20.87 2.21 3.27
CA ASP A 366 20.71 1.66 1.92
C ASP A 366 22.05 1.09 1.45
N HIS A 367 22.06 -0.18 1.12
CA HIS A 367 23.17 -0.86 0.48
C HIS A 367 22.74 -1.22 -0.95
N SER A 368 23.36 -0.58 -1.93
CA SER A 368 23.10 -0.78 -3.35
C SER A 368 24.37 -1.23 -4.03
N SER A 369 24.32 -2.35 -4.74
CA SER A 369 25.44 -2.83 -5.54
C SER A 369 25.00 -3.23 -6.94
N GLN A 370 25.89 -3.03 -7.91
CA GLN A 370 25.73 -3.44 -9.31
C GLN A 370 27.04 -4.00 -9.83
N TYR A 371 26.97 -5.23 -10.31
CA TYR A 371 28.06 -5.94 -10.95
C TYR A 371 27.76 -6.12 -12.43
N TYR A 372 28.77 -5.91 -13.29
CA TYR A 372 28.66 -6.08 -14.74
C TYR A 372 29.54 -7.22 -15.23
N GLU A 373 28.96 -8.14 -15.98
CA GLU A 373 29.74 -9.13 -16.74
C GLU A 373 30.10 -8.56 -18.12
N LEU A 374 31.33 -8.76 -18.57
CA LEU A 374 31.86 -8.42 -19.90
C LEU A 374 32.05 -6.91 -20.18
N PHE A 375 32.03 -6.04 -19.19
CA PHE A 375 32.38 -4.63 -19.34
C PHE A 375 33.49 -4.24 -18.36
N ASP A 376 34.44 -3.43 -18.80
CA ASP A 376 35.42 -2.74 -17.94
C ASP A 376 34.78 -1.59 -17.14
N ASN A 377 33.47 -1.61 -16.95
CA ASN A 377 32.81 -0.68 -16.06
C ASN A 377 33.13 -1.07 -14.60
N PRO A 378 33.50 -0.11 -13.77
CA PRO A 378 33.72 -0.41 -12.38
C PRO A 378 32.40 -0.90 -11.74
N ASP A 379 32.53 -1.98 -10.98
CA ASP A 379 31.43 -2.40 -10.13
C ASP A 379 31.05 -1.27 -9.19
N PHE A 380 29.75 -1.12 -8.98
CA PHE A 380 29.22 -0.16 -8.03
C PHE A 380 28.84 -0.91 -6.74
N ASP A 381 29.38 -0.48 -5.64
CA ASP A 381 28.99 -0.97 -4.31
C ASP A 381 29.04 0.20 -3.34
N ASP A 382 27.87 0.66 -2.89
CA ASP A 382 27.76 1.83 -2.03
C ASP A 382 26.77 1.60 -0.87
N ILE A 383 27.16 2.17 0.28
CA ILE A 383 26.32 2.22 1.47
C ILE A 383 26.02 3.67 1.78
N LEU A 384 24.74 4.01 1.75
CA LEU A 384 24.22 5.30 2.17
C LEU A 384 23.52 5.18 3.52
N ASN A 385 24.05 5.88 4.52
CA ASN A 385 23.36 6.07 5.79
C ASN A 385 22.74 7.46 5.80
N GLU A 386 21.49 7.56 6.20
CA GLU A 386 20.73 8.79 6.27
C GLU A 386 20.06 8.92 7.63
N ASP A 387 20.16 10.10 8.22
CA ASP A 387 19.54 10.47 9.48
C ASP A 387 18.61 11.65 9.26
N VAL A 388 17.38 11.53 9.74
CA VAL A 388 16.39 12.60 9.71
C VAL A 388 15.86 12.79 11.12
N ALA A 389 16.10 13.95 11.70
CA ALA A 389 15.53 14.36 12.98
C ALA A 389 14.58 15.53 12.75
N SER A 390 13.37 15.46 13.26
CA SER A 390 12.45 16.57 13.12
C SER A 390 11.59 16.80 14.36
N SER A 391 11.10 18.03 14.47
CA SER A 391 10.08 18.41 15.44
C SER A 391 9.05 19.31 14.80
N TYR A 392 7.83 19.24 15.29
CA TYR A 392 6.77 20.06 14.76
C TYR A 392 5.86 20.62 15.86
N VAL A 393 5.20 21.71 15.52
CA VAL A 393 4.09 22.26 16.29
C VAL A 393 3.00 22.68 15.32
N GLY A 394 1.75 22.44 15.68
CA GLY A 394 0.61 22.80 14.86
C GLY A 394 -0.64 23.05 15.69
N THR A 395 -1.56 23.79 15.12
CA THR A 395 -2.86 24.04 15.72
C THR A 395 -3.96 23.94 14.68
N GLN A 396 -5.13 23.50 15.11
CA GLN A 396 -6.33 23.45 14.28
C GLN A 396 -7.55 23.95 15.05
N ARG A 397 -8.50 24.53 14.29
CA ARG A 397 -9.76 25.01 14.84
C ARG A 397 -10.85 25.00 13.78
N SER A 398 -12.06 24.60 14.19
CA SER A 398 -13.29 24.77 13.44
C SER A 398 -14.17 25.84 14.10
N PHE A 399 -14.77 26.70 13.27
CA PHE A 399 -15.69 27.74 13.67
C PHE A 399 -17.13 27.36 13.32
N ASP A 400 -18.08 27.72 14.15
CA ASP A 400 -19.50 27.36 14.01
C ASP A 400 -20.11 27.91 12.68
N TRP A 401 -19.49 28.94 12.08
CA TRP A 401 -19.92 29.52 10.78
C TRP A 401 -19.32 28.83 9.54
N GLY A 402 -18.68 27.68 9.72
CA GLY A 402 -18.24 26.79 8.64
C GLY A 402 -16.80 26.93 8.19
N LEU A 403 -15.98 27.81 8.79
CA LEU A 403 -14.54 27.85 8.52
C LEU A 403 -13.81 26.88 9.45
N SER A 404 -12.95 26.07 8.86
CA SER A 404 -11.96 25.26 9.58
C SER A 404 -10.57 25.56 9.05
N PHE A 405 -9.57 25.60 9.91
CA PHE A 405 -8.19 25.73 9.48
C PHE A 405 -7.24 24.89 10.31
N ASN A 406 -6.14 24.55 9.71
CA ASN A 406 -4.96 23.99 10.37
C ASN A 406 -3.72 24.78 9.94
N VAL A 407 -2.82 25.00 10.89
CA VAL A 407 -1.53 25.64 10.67
C VAL A 407 -0.50 24.80 11.40
N SER A 408 0.59 24.42 10.74
CA SER A 408 1.71 23.76 11.38
C SER A 408 3.04 24.21 10.80
N ALA A 409 4.08 24.05 11.61
CA ALA A 409 5.46 24.25 11.21
C ALA A 409 6.29 23.07 11.67
N LYS A 410 7.13 22.53 10.79
CA LYS A 410 8.06 21.45 11.06
C LYS A 410 9.49 21.96 10.84
N GLY A 411 10.36 21.78 11.81
CA GLY A 411 11.80 21.92 11.68
C GLY A 411 12.41 20.54 11.46
N GLU A 412 13.24 20.38 10.44
CA GLU A 412 13.82 19.11 10.06
C GLU A 412 15.32 19.26 9.82
N TYR A 413 16.11 18.38 10.43
CA TYR A 413 17.53 18.21 10.17
C TYR A 413 17.75 16.91 9.41
N TYR A 414 18.35 17.03 8.23
CA TYR A 414 18.75 15.90 7.38
C TYR A 414 20.27 15.79 7.34
N HIS A 415 20.79 14.59 7.49
CA HIS A 415 22.23 14.30 7.44
C HIS A 415 22.50 13.01 6.69
N ASN A 416 23.49 13.02 5.80
CA ASN A 416 24.13 11.85 5.22
C ASN A 416 25.62 12.13 4.96
N LYS A 417 26.36 11.16 4.39
CA LYS A 417 27.78 11.30 4.11
C LYS A 417 28.16 12.43 3.14
N TYR A 418 27.20 12.96 2.39
CA TYR A 418 27.44 14.00 1.37
C TYR A 418 26.98 15.38 1.81
N GLN A 419 25.96 15.47 2.65
CA GLN A 419 25.34 16.74 3.02
C GLN A 419 24.65 16.71 4.38
N HIS A 420 24.52 17.89 4.94
CA HIS A 420 23.65 18.15 6.09
C HIS A 420 22.84 19.41 5.83
N THR A 421 21.57 19.42 6.21
CA THR A 421 20.69 20.52 5.88
C THR A 421 19.60 20.70 6.93
N TRP A 422 19.34 21.96 7.29
CA TRP A 422 18.18 22.36 8.05
C TRP A 422 17.05 22.81 7.14
N ASN A 423 15.84 22.36 7.39
CA ASN A 423 14.65 22.71 6.64
C ASN A 423 13.57 23.23 7.57
N PHE A 424 12.91 24.29 7.13
CA PHE A 424 11.68 24.77 7.75
C PHE A 424 10.51 24.54 6.80
N ILE A 425 9.50 23.80 7.27
CA ILE A 425 8.38 23.31 6.46
C ILE A 425 7.08 23.84 7.07
N PRO A 426 6.61 25.03 6.65
CA PRO A 426 5.31 25.53 7.05
C PRO A 426 4.19 24.86 6.24
N GLN A 427 3.04 24.67 6.89
CA GLN A 427 1.83 24.12 6.29
C GLN A 427 0.63 24.93 6.75
N LEU A 428 -0.28 25.23 5.82
CA LEU A 428 -1.54 25.90 6.08
C LEU A 428 -2.64 25.19 5.28
N GLY A 429 -3.71 24.81 5.94
CA GLY A 429 -4.93 24.35 5.32
C GLY A 429 -6.11 25.17 5.84
N ALA A 430 -6.96 25.66 4.96
CA ALA A 430 -8.21 26.31 5.33
C ALA A 430 -9.34 25.77 4.46
N THR A 431 -10.47 25.43 5.08
CA THR A 431 -11.66 24.93 4.40
C THR A 431 -12.87 25.70 4.87
N TYR A 432 -13.62 26.25 3.92
CA TYR A 432 -14.87 26.97 4.21
C TYR A 432 -16.06 26.23 3.59
N TYR A 433 -16.96 25.81 4.45
CA TYR A 433 -18.22 25.16 4.09
C TYR A 433 -19.33 26.19 4.07
N LYS A 434 -19.67 26.70 2.91
CA LYS A 434 -20.78 27.64 2.74
C LYS A 434 -22.13 26.91 2.77
N THR A 435 -22.19 25.78 2.10
CA THR A 435 -23.34 24.87 2.05
C THR A 435 -22.84 23.43 1.91
N PRO A 436 -23.67 22.39 2.12
CA PRO A 436 -23.28 21.00 1.85
C PRO A 436 -22.80 20.73 0.42
N LYS A 437 -23.13 21.64 -0.53
CA LYS A 437 -22.77 21.53 -1.95
C LYS A 437 -21.63 22.48 -2.37
N SER A 438 -21.14 23.35 -1.46
CA SER A 438 -20.15 24.37 -1.80
C SER A 438 -19.05 24.41 -0.77
N ILE A 439 -17.88 23.89 -1.13
CA ILE A 439 -16.68 23.81 -0.29
C ILE A 439 -15.57 24.61 -0.97
N PHE A 440 -14.96 25.53 -0.23
CA PHE A 440 -13.80 26.29 -0.68
C PHE A 440 -12.60 25.88 0.14
N GLN A 441 -11.48 25.62 -0.52
CA GLN A 441 -10.24 25.19 0.13
C GLN A 441 -9.07 26.04 -0.30
N LEU A 442 -8.23 26.41 0.65
CA LEU A 442 -6.94 27.04 0.46
C LEU A 442 -5.90 26.20 1.15
N ASN A 443 -4.89 25.75 0.41
CA ASN A 443 -3.82 24.95 0.94
C ASN A 443 -2.47 25.53 0.53
N LEU A 444 -1.56 25.63 1.48
CA LEU A 444 -0.18 26.01 1.27
C LEU A 444 0.69 24.95 1.95
N SER A 445 1.55 24.30 1.19
CA SER A 445 2.52 23.35 1.71
C SER A 445 3.84 23.51 0.96
N THR A 446 4.93 23.36 1.68
CA THR A 446 6.27 23.25 1.11
C THR A 446 6.70 21.80 1.13
N ARG A 447 7.34 21.36 0.06
CA ARG A 447 7.91 20.02 -0.05
C ARG A 447 9.39 20.16 -0.37
N ARG A 448 10.18 19.35 0.28
CA ARG A 448 11.58 19.14 -0.09
C ARG A 448 11.78 17.71 -0.57
N ILE A 449 12.56 17.56 -1.62
CA ILE A 449 13.00 16.27 -2.15
C ILE A 449 14.50 16.21 -1.88
N TYR A 450 14.94 15.19 -1.19
CA TYR A 450 16.36 14.86 -1.03
C TYR A 450 16.84 14.11 -2.28
N PRO A 451 18.08 14.34 -2.69
CA PRO A 451 18.65 13.68 -3.87
C PRO A 451 18.76 12.18 -3.73
#